data_db54fcf9b6b3ddfdddeb77e878d4fb28
#
_entry.id   db54fcf9b6b3ddfdddeb77e878d4fb28
#
_cell.length_a   1.000
_cell.length_b   1.000
_cell.length_c   1.000
_cell.angle_alpha   90.00
_cell.angle_beta   90.00
_cell.angle_gamma   90.00
#
_symmetry.space_group_name_H-M   'P 1'
#
loop_
_entity.id
_entity.type
_entity.pdbx_description
1 polymer ?
#
loop_
_entity_poly.entity_id
_entity_poly.type
_entity_poly.pdbx_seq_one_letter_code
_entity_poly.pdbx_strand_id
1 'polypeptide(L)'
;MIRLFLLLSLSVTAFAQAPAPDPANPMSAWLRNAWMGNRNNIVRTAEKMPEENYGMRPGTQTDVRTFGQQVTHVATFNFLWCSQAKGEKNPSPGNLDKLTAKADIVKVLNDAFTYCESAYNGLTDASGAQTIDITQENGRQTKSLRMGLLTLNYGHNNEIYGSMVAYLRMKDIVPPASEPRPGRKN
;
A
#
# COMPACT_ATOMS: atom_id res chain seq x y z
N MET A 1 14.94 34.72 53.80
CA MET A 1 15.46 33.56 53.06
C MET A 1 14.28 32.86 52.41
N ILE A 2 14.03 33.12 51.11
CA ILE A 2 12.93 32.54 50.34
C ILE A 2 13.48 31.32 49.61
N ARG A 3 13.00 30.12 49.95
CA ARG A 3 13.36 28.88 49.26
C ARG A 3 12.44 28.70 48.04
N LEU A 4 13.02 28.85 46.85
CA LEU A 4 12.36 28.58 45.55
C LEU A 4 12.34 27.08 45.30
N PHE A 5 11.15 26.43 45.33
CA PHE A 5 10.97 25.05 44.93
C PHE A 5 10.77 25.02 43.41
N LEU A 6 11.74 24.47 42.69
CA LEU A 6 11.67 24.20 41.26
C LEU A 6 10.87 22.88 41.07
N LEU A 7 9.62 22.97 40.59
CA LEU A 7 8.84 21.85 40.20
C LEU A 7 9.29 21.39 38.80
N LEU A 8 10.00 20.27 38.75
CA LEU A 8 10.40 19.62 37.51
C LEU A 8 9.20 18.78 36.98
N SER A 9 8.50 19.29 35.96
CA SER A 9 7.43 18.57 35.29
C SER A 9 8.02 17.54 34.35
N LEU A 10 7.89 16.25 34.70
CA LEU A 10 8.24 15.11 33.85
C LEU A 10 7.14 14.95 32.79
N SER A 11 7.42 15.38 31.57
CA SER A 11 6.52 15.10 30.42
C SER A 11 6.69 13.64 30.00
N VAL A 12 5.71 12.79 30.36
CA VAL A 12 5.63 11.41 29.87
C VAL A 12 5.10 11.44 28.44
N THR A 13 5.97 11.27 27.46
CA THR A 13 5.56 11.03 26.08
C THR A 13 4.96 9.62 25.98
N ALA A 14 3.63 9.55 25.89
CA ALA A 14 2.93 8.31 25.60
C ALA A 14 3.28 7.86 24.18
N PHE A 15 4.06 6.80 24.05
CA PHE A 15 4.22 6.10 22.76
C PHE A 15 2.90 5.42 22.43
N ALA A 16 2.26 5.83 21.34
CA ALA A 16 1.10 5.13 20.81
C ALA A 16 1.52 3.70 20.44
N GLN A 17 1.12 2.73 21.25
CA GLN A 17 1.27 1.32 20.96
C GLN A 17 0.38 0.97 19.78
N ALA A 18 0.90 0.15 18.83
CA ALA A 18 0.06 -0.41 17.80
C ALA A 18 -1.14 -1.14 18.44
N PRO A 19 -2.37 -0.99 17.91
CA PRO A 19 -3.53 -1.64 18.46
C PRO A 19 -3.29 -3.15 18.56
N ALA A 20 -3.68 -3.74 19.70
CA ALA A 20 -3.59 -5.19 19.90
C ALA A 20 -4.38 -5.93 18.81
N PRO A 21 -3.93 -7.11 18.36
CA PRO A 21 -4.68 -7.92 17.40
C PRO A 21 -6.10 -8.17 17.95
N ASP A 22 -7.13 -8.05 17.08
CA ASP A 22 -8.49 -8.43 17.43
C ASP A 22 -8.54 -9.95 17.67
N PRO A 23 -8.77 -10.43 18.91
CA PRO A 23 -8.77 -11.86 19.21
C PRO A 23 -9.88 -12.64 18.48
N ALA A 24 -10.95 -11.98 18.06
CA ALA A 24 -12.02 -12.58 17.28
C ALA A 24 -11.70 -12.69 15.77
N ASN A 25 -10.76 -11.87 15.27
CA ASN A 25 -10.42 -11.78 13.85
C ASN A 25 -8.91 -11.67 13.64
N PRO A 26 -8.09 -12.60 14.16
CA PRO A 26 -6.64 -12.44 14.17
C PRO A 26 -6.01 -12.40 12.76
N MET A 27 -6.53 -13.16 11.82
CA MET A 27 -5.97 -13.24 10.46
C MET A 27 -6.30 -11.99 9.65
N SER A 28 -7.55 -11.55 9.66
CA SER A 28 -7.97 -10.34 8.94
C SER A 28 -7.38 -9.08 9.56
N ALA A 29 -7.26 -9.02 10.90
CA ALA A 29 -6.58 -7.91 11.57
C ALA A 29 -5.09 -7.84 11.19
N TRP A 30 -4.39 -8.97 11.15
CA TRP A 30 -3.01 -9.03 10.70
C TRP A 30 -2.88 -8.56 9.24
N LEU A 31 -3.72 -9.09 8.35
CA LEU A 31 -3.67 -8.75 6.92
C LEU A 31 -3.93 -7.26 6.68
N ARG A 32 -4.93 -6.69 7.38
CA ARG A 32 -5.21 -5.25 7.32
C ARG A 32 -4.01 -4.42 7.76
N ASN A 33 -3.38 -4.76 8.89
CA ASN A 33 -2.21 -4.02 9.40
C ASN A 33 -1.01 -4.13 8.44
N ALA A 34 -0.77 -5.31 7.88
CA ALA A 34 0.28 -5.55 6.90
C ALA A 34 0.03 -4.74 5.62
N TRP A 35 -1.21 -4.72 5.12
CA TRP A 35 -1.61 -3.93 3.96
C TRP A 35 -1.46 -2.41 4.21
N MET A 36 -1.84 -1.91 5.40
CA MET A 36 -1.65 -0.50 5.76
C MET A 36 -0.19 -0.09 5.74
N GLY A 37 0.70 -0.91 6.27
CA GLY A 37 2.14 -0.68 6.22
C GLY A 37 2.68 -0.65 4.78
N ASN A 38 2.22 -1.56 3.95
CA ASN A 38 2.57 -1.63 2.53
C ASN A 38 2.05 -0.40 1.75
N ARG A 39 0.77 -0.02 1.92
CA ARG A 39 0.19 1.21 1.37
C ARG A 39 1.06 2.43 1.68
N ASN A 40 1.41 2.62 2.95
CA ASN A 40 2.24 3.75 3.38
C ASN A 40 3.59 3.78 2.66
N ASN A 41 4.24 2.63 2.52
CA ASN A 41 5.51 2.54 1.81
C ASN A 41 5.38 2.88 0.33
N ILE A 42 4.34 2.38 -0.35
CA ILE A 42 4.12 2.60 -1.78
C ILE A 42 3.78 4.07 -2.06
N VAL A 43 2.83 4.64 -1.32
CA VAL A 43 2.43 6.05 -1.50
C VAL A 43 3.62 6.98 -1.29
N ARG A 44 4.36 6.82 -0.19
CA ARG A 44 5.56 7.62 0.08
C ARG A 44 6.66 7.41 -0.97
N THR A 45 6.77 6.21 -1.54
CA THR A 45 7.71 5.93 -2.63
C THR A 45 7.33 6.71 -3.89
N ALA A 46 6.05 6.71 -4.26
CA ALA A 46 5.56 7.49 -5.39
C ALA A 46 5.79 9.00 -5.16
N GLU A 47 5.48 9.51 -3.97
CA GLU A 47 5.66 10.91 -3.62
C GLU A 47 7.14 11.36 -3.62
N LYS A 48 8.04 10.50 -3.13
CA LYS A 48 9.48 10.80 -3.04
C LYS A 48 10.18 10.86 -4.40
N MET A 49 9.74 10.09 -5.38
CA MET A 49 10.35 10.11 -6.72
C MET A 49 10.11 11.47 -7.38
N PRO A 50 11.16 12.18 -7.84
CA PRO A 50 11.01 13.39 -8.64
C PRO A 50 10.23 13.12 -9.93
N GLU A 51 9.46 14.12 -10.40
CA GLU A 51 8.57 13.98 -11.55
C GLU A 51 9.32 13.59 -12.82
N GLU A 52 10.47 14.19 -13.06
CA GLU A 52 11.33 13.91 -14.21
C GLU A 52 11.81 12.45 -14.30
N ASN A 53 11.73 11.70 -13.22
CA ASN A 53 12.09 10.29 -13.15
C ASN A 53 10.91 9.31 -13.33
N TYR A 54 9.69 9.83 -13.51
CA TYR A 54 8.51 8.94 -13.68
C TYR A 54 8.55 8.15 -14.98
N GLY A 55 9.20 8.67 -16.01
CA GLY A 55 9.42 8.00 -17.30
C GLY A 55 10.60 7.04 -17.33
N MET A 56 11.42 6.94 -16.27
CA MET A 56 12.63 6.11 -16.29
C MET A 56 12.31 4.62 -16.21
N ARG A 57 13.21 3.80 -16.80
CA ARG A 57 13.23 2.33 -16.71
C ARG A 57 14.58 1.86 -16.16
N PRO A 58 14.65 0.69 -15.51
CA PRO A 58 15.91 0.07 -15.14
C PRO A 58 16.51 -0.60 -16.39
N GLY A 59 17.52 0.02 -16.99
CA GLY A 59 18.18 -0.50 -18.20
C GLY A 59 17.54 -0.04 -19.51
N THR A 60 17.83 -0.78 -20.61
CA THR A 60 17.47 -0.39 -21.99
C THR A 60 16.26 -1.14 -22.55
N GLN A 61 15.71 -2.11 -21.82
CA GLN A 61 14.58 -2.92 -22.25
C GLN A 61 13.29 -2.10 -22.26
N THR A 62 12.57 -2.09 -23.36
CA THR A 62 11.39 -1.25 -23.56
C THR A 62 10.10 -1.89 -23.05
N ASP A 63 10.07 -3.20 -22.85
CA ASP A 63 8.98 -3.98 -22.27
C ASP A 63 8.89 -3.89 -20.73
N VAL A 64 9.98 -3.42 -20.08
CA VAL A 64 9.97 -3.14 -18.65
C VAL A 64 9.16 -1.86 -18.36
N ARG A 65 8.31 -1.89 -17.34
CA ARG A 65 7.51 -0.72 -16.95
C ARG A 65 8.39 0.46 -16.54
N THR A 66 7.94 1.67 -16.86
CA THR A 66 8.52 2.89 -16.26
C THR A 66 8.16 2.96 -14.77
N PHE A 67 8.83 3.84 -14.01
CA PHE A 67 8.44 4.07 -12.62
C PHE A 67 6.97 4.47 -12.48
N GLY A 68 6.50 5.41 -13.30
CA GLY A 68 5.09 5.82 -13.31
C GLY A 68 4.14 4.65 -13.62
N GLN A 69 4.52 3.78 -14.56
CA GLN A 69 3.75 2.57 -14.88
C GLN A 69 3.77 1.52 -13.76
N GLN A 70 4.81 1.45 -12.91
CA GLN A 70 4.76 0.63 -11.70
C GLN A 70 3.71 1.17 -10.72
N VAL A 71 3.63 2.48 -10.57
CA VAL A 71 2.65 3.13 -9.69
C VAL A 71 1.22 2.92 -10.18
N THR A 72 0.96 3.13 -11.50
CA THR A 72 -0.37 2.91 -12.08
C THR A 72 -0.78 1.46 -12.06
N HIS A 73 0.16 0.53 -12.18
CA HIS A 73 -0.08 -0.92 -12.06
C HIS A 73 -0.58 -1.30 -10.66
N VAL A 74 0.02 -0.74 -9.60
CA VAL A 74 -0.51 -0.90 -8.23
C VAL A 74 -1.95 -0.40 -8.14
N ALA A 75 -2.24 0.80 -8.67
CA ALA A 75 -3.60 1.36 -8.63
C ALA A 75 -4.61 0.47 -9.38
N THR A 76 -4.24 -0.01 -10.57
CA THR A 76 -5.08 -0.89 -11.40
C THR A 76 -5.51 -2.15 -10.64
N PHE A 77 -4.55 -2.85 -10.00
CA PHE A 77 -4.84 -4.08 -9.29
C PHE A 77 -5.52 -3.87 -7.94
N ASN A 78 -5.26 -2.75 -7.27
CA ASN A 78 -6.06 -2.38 -6.10
C ASN A 78 -7.53 -2.19 -6.47
N PHE A 79 -7.86 -1.43 -7.52
CA PHE A 79 -9.23 -1.29 -7.98
C PHE A 79 -9.85 -2.64 -8.38
N LEU A 80 -9.12 -3.45 -9.15
CA LEU A 80 -9.62 -4.72 -9.67
C LEU A 80 -9.94 -5.71 -8.53
N TRP A 81 -8.97 -5.99 -7.67
CA TRP A 81 -9.15 -7.05 -6.67
C TRP A 81 -10.00 -6.61 -5.47
N CYS A 82 -9.91 -5.35 -5.07
CA CYS A 82 -10.77 -4.85 -4.00
C CYS A 82 -12.24 -4.75 -4.41
N SER A 83 -12.54 -4.40 -5.68
CA SER A 83 -13.92 -4.43 -6.19
C SER A 83 -14.48 -5.85 -6.23
N GLN A 84 -13.70 -6.83 -6.66
CA GLN A 84 -14.11 -8.23 -6.66
C GLN A 84 -14.28 -8.77 -5.23
N ALA A 85 -13.38 -8.43 -4.30
CA ALA A 85 -13.52 -8.81 -2.90
C ALA A 85 -14.79 -8.24 -2.25
N LYS A 86 -15.23 -7.06 -2.68
CA LYS A 86 -16.47 -6.39 -2.23
C LYS A 86 -17.71 -6.87 -2.99
N GLY A 87 -17.56 -7.53 -4.15
CA GLY A 87 -18.66 -7.86 -5.05
C GLY A 87 -19.23 -6.63 -5.77
N GLU A 88 -18.42 -5.61 -6.00
CA GLU A 88 -18.79 -4.35 -6.65
C GLU A 88 -18.22 -4.25 -8.06
N LYS A 89 -18.79 -3.35 -8.87
CA LYS A 89 -18.21 -3.01 -10.17
C LYS A 89 -16.88 -2.29 -9.95
N ASN A 90 -15.87 -2.63 -10.77
CA ASN A 90 -14.58 -1.97 -10.73
C ASN A 90 -14.72 -0.46 -11.02
N PRO A 91 -14.34 0.42 -10.09
CA PRO A 91 -14.47 1.87 -10.23
C PRO A 91 -13.28 2.53 -10.95
N SER A 92 -12.33 1.73 -11.46
CA SER A 92 -11.17 2.29 -12.18
C SER A 92 -11.61 3.24 -13.30
N PRO A 93 -11.00 4.43 -13.43
CA PRO A 93 -11.35 5.39 -14.47
C PRO A 93 -10.91 5.00 -15.89
N GLY A 94 -10.39 3.77 -16.06
CA GLY A 94 -9.98 3.23 -17.37
C GLY A 94 -8.52 2.84 -17.43
N ASN A 95 -7.88 3.01 -18.59
CA ASN A 95 -6.48 2.64 -18.78
C ASN A 95 -5.55 3.67 -18.11
N LEU A 96 -5.03 3.31 -16.93
CA LEU A 96 -4.17 4.16 -16.11
C LEU A 96 -2.75 4.30 -16.68
N ASP A 97 -2.29 3.37 -17.53
CA ASP A 97 -0.94 3.44 -18.13
C ASP A 97 -0.76 4.59 -19.11
N LYS A 98 -1.85 5.28 -19.45
CA LYS A 98 -1.81 6.52 -20.27
C LYS A 98 -1.46 7.76 -19.45
N LEU A 99 -1.50 7.68 -18.13
CA LEU A 99 -1.14 8.79 -17.26
C LEU A 99 0.39 9.00 -17.30
N THR A 100 0.82 10.25 -17.44
CA THR A 100 2.23 10.63 -17.49
C THR A 100 2.63 11.64 -16.43
N ALA A 101 1.71 12.52 -16.03
CA ALA A 101 1.95 13.51 -14.98
C ALA A 101 1.98 12.86 -13.59
N LYS A 102 3.01 13.14 -12.81
CA LYS A 102 3.15 12.64 -11.44
C LYS A 102 1.91 12.89 -10.58
N ALA A 103 1.36 14.11 -10.66
CA ALA A 103 0.20 14.50 -9.86
C ALA A 103 -1.00 13.58 -10.10
N ASP A 104 -1.30 13.27 -11.37
CA ASP A 104 -2.43 12.40 -11.75
C ASP A 104 -2.17 10.95 -11.33
N ILE A 105 -0.93 10.47 -11.50
CA ILE A 105 -0.51 9.12 -11.11
C ILE A 105 -0.60 8.93 -9.59
N VAL A 106 -0.10 9.89 -8.81
CA VAL A 106 -0.17 9.84 -7.33
C VAL A 106 -1.62 9.97 -6.86
N LYS A 107 -2.41 10.80 -7.52
CA LYS A 107 -3.84 10.94 -7.21
C LYS A 107 -4.57 9.60 -7.39
N VAL A 108 -4.45 8.98 -8.55
CA VAL A 108 -5.16 7.71 -8.84
C VAL A 108 -4.67 6.57 -7.94
N LEU A 109 -3.39 6.56 -7.55
CA LEU A 109 -2.86 5.62 -6.57
C LEU A 109 -3.56 5.79 -5.20
N ASN A 110 -3.70 7.02 -4.72
CA ASN A 110 -4.39 7.32 -3.46
C ASN A 110 -5.88 6.97 -3.53
N ASP A 111 -6.54 7.27 -4.65
CA ASP A 111 -7.96 6.91 -4.88
C ASP A 111 -8.15 5.37 -4.81
N ALA A 112 -7.24 4.60 -5.44
CA ALA A 112 -7.28 3.14 -5.43
C ALA A 112 -7.07 2.56 -4.02
N PHE A 113 -6.12 3.09 -3.25
CA PHE A 113 -5.91 2.67 -1.87
C PHE A 113 -7.08 3.06 -0.96
N THR A 114 -7.65 4.24 -1.14
CA THR A 114 -8.84 4.69 -0.39
C THR A 114 -10.04 3.79 -0.68
N TYR A 115 -10.24 3.40 -1.94
CA TYR A 115 -11.27 2.45 -2.32
C TYR A 115 -11.08 1.07 -1.67
N CYS A 116 -9.83 0.57 -1.65
CA CYS A 116 -9.48 -0.70 -1.01
C CYS A 116 -9.67 -0.70 0.52
N GLU A 117 -9.58 0.45 1.16
CA GLU A 117 -9.62 0.56 2.62
C GLU A 117 -10.89 -0.09 3.21
N SER A 118 -12.05 0.10 2.57
CA SER A 118 -13.31 -0.52 3.00
C SER A 118 -13.30 -2.04 2.87
N ALA A 119 -12.61 -2.60 1.87
CA ALA A 119 -12.49 -4.05 1.70
C ALA A 119 -11.67 -4.69 2.84
N TYR A 120 -10.59 -4.04 3.25
CA TYR A 120 -9.75 -4.53 4.36
C TYR A 120 -10.35 -4.24 5.73
N ASN A 121 -11.00 -3.08 5.93
CA ASN A 121 -11.64 -2.72 7.19
C ASN A 121 -12.89 -3.55 7.50
N GLY A 122 -13.64 -3.94 6.47
CA GLY A 122 -14.83 -4.79 6.61
C GLY A 122 -14.53 -6.29 6.64
N LEU A 123 -13.27 -6.71 6.47
CA LEU A 123 -12.88 -8.11 6.47
C LEU A 123 -12.89 -8.68 7.89
N THR A 124 -13.56 -9.82 8.07
CA THR A 124 -13.47 -10.69 9.27
C THR A 124 -12.92 -12.05 8.86
N ASP A 125 -12.42 -12.84 9.80
CA ASP A 125 -11.94 -14.18 9.50
C ASP A 125 -13.06 -15.05 8.90
N ALA A 126 -14.30 -14.91 9.41
CA ALA A 126 -15.48 -15.61 8.89
C ALA A 126 -15.85 -15.17 7.47
N SER A 127 -15.90 -13.85 7.18
CA SER A 127 -16.19 -13.37 5.82
C SER A 127 -15.04 -13.64 4.86
N GLY A 128 -13.82 -13.67 5.36
CA GLY A 128 -12.62 -14.00 4.61
C GLY A 128 -12.58 -15.45 4.10
N ALA A 129 -13.18 -16.37 4.85
CA ALA A 129 -13.33 -17.78 4.48
C ALA A 129 -14.42 -18.02 3.42
N GLN A 130 -15.23 -17.01 3.08
CA GLN A 130 -16.24 -17.15 2.04
C GLN A 130 -15.61 -17.27 0.66
N THR A 131 -16.13 -18.22 -0.12
CA THR A 131 -15.81 -18.34 -1.55
C THR A 131 -16.55 -17.29 -2.35
N ILE A 132 -15.85 -16.58 -3.20
CA ILE A 132 -16.36 -15.56 -4.12
C ILE A 132 -15.98 -15.89 -5.55
N ASP A 133 -16.79 -15.45 -6.52
CA ASP A 133 -16.45 -15.49 -7.93
C ASP A 133 -15.53 -14.35 -8.29
N ILE A 134 -14.45 -14.64 -9.02
CA ILE A 134 -13.48 -13.65 -9.47
C ILE A 134 -13.25 -13.77 -10.98
N THR A 135 -12.94 -12.65 -11.61
CA THR A 135 -12.52 -12.57 -13.01
C THR A 135 -11.01 -12.34 -13.05
N GLN A 136 -10.27 -13.27 -13.65
CA GLN A 136 -8.84 -13.10 -13.88
C GLN A 136 -8.57 -12.09 -15.00
N GLU A 137 -7.32 -11.61 -15.12
CA GLU A 137 -6.91 -10.64 -16.16
C GLU A 137 -7.22 -11.11 -17.58
N ASN A 138 -7.12 -12.42 -17.84
CA ASN A 138 -7.45 -13.04 -19.13
C ASN A 138 -8.97 -13.22 -19.36
N GLY A 139 -9.82 -12.68 -18.49
CA GLY A 139 -11.27 -12.80 -18.56
C GLY A 139 -11.85 -14.11 -18.01
N ARG A 140 -11.01 -15.06 -17.58
CA ARG A 140 -11.47 -16.35 -17.06
C ARG A 140 -12.15 -16.16 -15.70
N GLN A 141 -13.36 -16.73 -15.58
CA GLN A 141 -14.06 -16.82 -14.31
C GLN A 141 -13.50 -17.96 -13.46
N THR A 142 -13.28 -17.73 -12.19
CA THR A 142 -12.83 -18.72 -11.22
C THR A 142 -13.31 -18.36 -9.83
N LYS A 143 -13.04 -19.21 -8.85
CA LYS A 143 -13.40 -18.98 -7.45
C LYS A 143 -12.15 -18.74 -6.61
N SER A 144 -12.28 -17.90 -5.60
CA SER A 144 -11.25 -17.64 -4.59
C SER A 144 -11.89 -17.49 -3.23
N LEU A 145 -11.12 -17.69 -2.17
CA LEU A 145 -11.50 -17.17 -0.85
C LEU A 145 -11.37 -15.64 -0.87
N ARG A 146 -12.29 -14.93 -0.25
CA ARG A 146 -12.23 -13.46 -0.16
C ARG A 146 -10.91 -12.99 0.47
N MET A 147 -10.49 -13.59 1.58
CA MET A 147 -9.20 -13.31 2.22
C MET A 147 -8.04 -13.69 1.31
N GLY A 148 -8.14 -14.78 0.56
CA GLY A 148 -7.13 -15.21 -0.42
C GLY A 148 -6.89 -14.16 -1.49
N LEU A 149 -7.97 -13.56 -2.04
CA LEU A 149 -7.86 -12.48 -3.03
C LEU A 149 -7.23 -11.21 -2.44
N LEU A 150 -7.59 -10.83 -1.21
CA LEU A 150 -6.97 -9.69 -0.55
C LEU A 150 -5.52 -9.96 -0.14
N THR A 151 -5.17 -11.21 0.18
CA THR A 151 -3.79 -11.62 0.42
C THR A 151 -2.97 -11.56 -0.88
N LEU A 152 -3.55 -11.96 -2.01
CA LEU A 152 -2.93 -11.79 -3.33
C LEU A 152 -2.67 -10.32 -3.65
N ASN A 153 -3.65 -9.45 -3.41
CA ASN A 153 -3.48 -7.99 -3.56
C ASN A 153 -2.32 -7.45 -2.70
N TYR A 154 -2.28 -7.83 -1.42
CA TYR A 154 -1.18 -7.45 -0.52
C TYR A 154 0.17 -7.97 -1.02
N GLY A 155 0.25 -9.25 -1.43
CA GLY A 155 1.47 -9.86 -1.95
C GLY A 155 1.98 -9.17 -3.22
N HIS A 156 1.10 -8.92 -4.18
CA HIS A 156 1.41 -8.18 -5.41
C HIS A 156 1.90 -6.75 -5.12
N ASN A 157 1.24 -6.04 -4.21
CA ASN A 157 1.67 -4.70 -3.81
C ASN A 157 3.08 -4.72 -3.21
N ASN A 158 3.46 -5.77 -2.43
CA ASN A 158 4.82 -5.94 -1.92
C ASN A 158 5.83 -6.22 -3.05
N GLU A 159 5.47 -7.05 -4.03
CA GLU A 159 6.31 -7.34 -5.19
C GLU A 159 6.62 -6.06 -5.98
N ILE A 160 5.57 -5.27 -6.28
CA ILE A 160 5.76 -4.02 -7.02
C ILE A 160 6.51 -2.98 -6.17
N TYR A 161 6.27 -2.91 -4.86
CA TYR A 161 7.06 -2.07 -3.96
C TYR A 161 8.55 -2.44 -4.02
N GLY A 162 8.88 -3.73 -3.99
CA GLY A 162 10.26 -4.21 -4.14
C GLY A 162 10.89 -3.73 -5.46
N SER A 163 10.15 -3.79 -6.56
CA SER A 163 10.59 -3.23 -7.84
C SER A 163 10.79 -1.71 -7.75
N MET A 164 9.83 -0.94 -7.20
CA MET A 164 9.95 0.51 -7.04
C MET A 164 11.15 0.94 -6.19
N VAL A 165 11.55 0.15 -5.21
CA VAL A 165 12.76 0.36 -4.39
C VAL A 165 14.01 0.42 -5.26
N ALA A 166 14.13 -0.43 -6.27
CA ALA A 166 15.27 -0.40 -7.19
C ALA A 166 15.35 0.93 -7.95
N TYR A 167 14.22 1.46 -8.42
CA TYR A 167 14.17 2.77 -9.10
C TYR A 167 14.62 3.91 -8.17
N LEU A 168 14.18 3.92 -6.92
CA LEU A 168 14.63 4.92 -5.93
C LEU A 168 16.14 4.85 -5.72
N ARG A 169 16.69 3.63 -5.53
CA ARG A 169 18.12 3.40 -5.31
C ARG A 169 18.98 3.85 -6.50
N MET A 170 18.49 3.70 -7.73
CA MET A 170 19.17 4.22 -8.93
C MET A 170 19.26 5.76 -8.96
N LYS A 171 18.52 6.45 -8.10
CA LYS A 171 18.51 7.91 -7.93
C LYS A 171 19.04 8.35 -6.57
N ASP A 172 19.73 7.47 -5.85
CA ASP A 172 20.27 7.73 -4.51
C ASP A 172 19.19 8.15 -3.48
N ILE A 173 17.92 7.80 -3.73
CA ILE A 173 16.81 8.08 -2.83
C ILE A 173 16.65 6.91 -1.85
N VAL A 174 16.66 7.21 -0.54
CA VAL A 174 16.41 6.21 0.51
C VAL A 174 14.93 5.80 0.47
N PRO A 175 14.63 4.48 0.25
CA PRO A 175 13.24 3.99 0.28
C PRO A 175 12.59 4.16 1.66
N PRO A 176 11.27 4.38 1.75
CA PRO A 176 10.57 4.59 3.02
C PRO A 176 10.79 3.50 4.06
N ALA A 177 10.82 2.22 3.66
CA ALA A 177 11.08 1.11 4.59
C ALA A 177 12.53 1.05 5.12
N SER A 178 13.47 1.76 4.47
CA SER A 178 14.90 1.83 4.85
C SER A 178 15.24 3.10 5.62
N GLU A 179 14.29 3.99 5.86
CA GLU A 179 14.53 5.20 6.64
C GLU A 179 14.80 4.87 8.10
N PRO A 180 15.66 5.66 8.78
CA PRO A 180 15.87 5.51 10.22
C PRO A 180 14.54 5.63 10.98
N ARG A 181 14.27 4.68 11.87
CA ARG A 181 13.10 4.76 12.73
C ARG A 181 13.46 5.56 13.98
N PRO A 182 12.66 6.56 14.39
CA PRO A 182 12.89 7.27 15.65
C PRO A 182 12.98 6.26 16.81
N GLY A 183 14.08 6.33 17.58
CA GLY A 183 14.29 5.48 18.75
C GLY A 183 14.90 4.09 18.51
N ARG A 184 15.20 3.68 17.29
CA ARG A 184 15.95 2.45 17.01
C ARG A 184 17.44 2.80 16.82
N LYS A 185 18.28 2.47 17.79
CA LYS A 185 19.75 2.48 17.60
C LYS A 185 20.10 1.32 16.67
N ASN A 186 20.87 1.61 15.60
CA ASN A 186 21.50 0.57 14.77
C ASN A 186 22.57 -0.14 15.58
#